data_9e0542d1b39a8a74bcc34004c2079a56
#
_entry.id   9e0542d1b39a8a74bcc34004c2079a56
#
_cell.length_a   1.000
_cell.length_b   1.000
_cell.length_c   1.000
_cell.angle_alpha   90.00
_cell.angle_beta   90.00
_cell.angle_gamma   90.00
#
_symmetry.space_group_name_H-M   'P 1'
#
loop_
_entity.id
_entity.type
_entity.pdbx_description
1 polymer ?
#
loop_
_entity_poly.entity_id
_entity_poly.type
_entity_poly.pdbx_seq_one_letter_code
_entity_poly.pdbx_strand_id
1 'polypeptide(L)'
;MARRYSLLLLLSACCWQACTTAHVAGSAPAPASLTSPASASTKTSAAKQSLQQFTEETLLRQPGLISAQVGISLYDPAKTAYVYNYQGDKYFIPASNTKLFSLFAGMSYLGDSLVGMRYRQTDTALFILPSGDPTVLHPAFPDQPVIGMLQRAHSNLYLTDAGFQDDPFGHGWAWDDYNDDYMPERSAFPVYGNLIRWIYDTVAGSFYTIPDIDWPVRFSPDSSKTGFSVHRDFHNNAYEITEGKGRVLEQDVPFITGGLASAALLLKDTVGRAVGVRSHPPQVPAGFRLGGIPVVNISGAATAFAGYSVLHSRPVDSLFRPMMYNSDNFFAEQTLLMASNELLGQMSDARIIDTLLKSDLKGLPQRPNWVDGCGLSRNDLFTPQDFVWLLDTLQKKFGLGRMKGILPTGGTGTLASYYKEDAGFIFAKTGSLSGVAALSGYLITKKGHLLLFSILINNYTGSGGGVRRQMEQWVHHVRDVY
;
A
#
# COMPACT_ATOMS: atom_id res chain seq x y z
N MET A 1 -28.36 -11.47 -51.91
CA MET A 1 -27.59 -10.31 -52.44
C MET A 1 -26.28 -10.24 -51.68
N ALA A 2 -25.21 -10.71 -52.34
CA ALA A 2 -23.87 -10.72 -51.77
C ALA A 2 -23.12 -9.47 -52.17
N ARG A 3 -22.48 -8.78 -51.26
CA ARG A 3 -21.46 -7.76 -51.57
C ARG A 3 -20.13 -8.18 -50.93
N ARG A 4 -19.21 -8.50 -51.81
CA ARG A 4 -17.78 -8.70 -51.56
C ARG A 4 -17.12 -7.31 -51.40
N TYR A 5 -16.24 -7.19 -50.40
CA TYR A 5 -15.24 -6.11 -50.33
C TYR A 5 -13.85 -6.72 -50.37
N SER A 6 -13.12 -6.30 -51.38
CA SER A 6 -11.73 -6.68 -51.65
C SER A 6 -10.76 -5.99 -50.73
N LEU A 7 -9.78 -6.75 -50.27
CA LEU A 7 -8.65 -6.32 -49.42
C LEU A 7 -7.52 -5.82 -50.37
N LEU A 8 -7.10 -4.58 -50.22
CA LEU A 8 -5.88 -4.03 -50.85
C LEU A 8 -4.73 -4.08 -49.83
N LEU A 9 -3.75 -4.93 -50.12
CA LEU A 9 -2.44 -4.96 -49.47
C LEU A 9 -1.54 -3.90 -50.06
N LEU A 10 -1.05 -2.98 -49.26
CA LEU A 10 0.06 -2.06 -49.61
C LEU A 10 1.31 -2.52 -48.85
N LEU A 11 2.24 -3.09 -49.62
CA LEU A 11 3.62 -3.35 -49.19
C LEU A 11 4.42 -2.03 -49.31
N SER A 12 4.99 -1.54 -48.22
CA SER A 12 6.04 -0.53 -48.25
C SER A 12 7.37 -1.14 -47.80
N ALA A 13 8.28 -1.26 -48.78
CA ALA A 13 9.67 -1.61 -48.55
C ALA A 13 10.43 -0.37 -48.06
N CYS A 14 11.10 -0.44 -46.90
CA CYS A 14 12.09 0.56 -46.50
C CYS A 14 13.49 0.00 -46.63
N CYS A 15 14.28 0.72 -47.47
CA CYS A 15 15.69 0.47 -47.72
C CYS A 15 16.58 0.69 -46.49
N TRP A 16 17.45 -0.25 -46.26
CA TRP A 16 18.62 -0.06 -45.40
C TRP A 16 19.74 0.60 -46.19
N GLN A 17 20.20 1.77 -45.74
CA GLN A 17 21.49 2.33 -46.16
C GLN A 17 22.50 2.21 -45.04
N ALA A 18 23.56 1.45 -45.30
CA ALA A 18 24.73 1.36 -44.47
C ALA A 18 25.64 2.57 -44.72
N CYS A 19 25.99 3.32 -43.68
CA CYS A 19 27.07 4.29 -43.71
C CYS A 19 28.32 3.72 -43.06
N THR A 20 29.33 3.44 -43.83
CA THR A 20 30.72 3.20 -43.40
C THR A 20 31.41 4.55 -43.21
N THR A 21 31.99 4.80 -42.04
CA THR A 21 32.94 5.90 -41.84
C THR A 21 34.26 5.37 -41.27
N ALA A 22 35.34 5.87 -41.88
CA ALA A 22 36.70 5.44 -41.74
C ALA A 22 37.34 5.87 -40.41
N HIS A 23 38.29 5.04 -39.95
CA HIS A 23 39.23 5.31 -38.86
C HIS A 23 40.18 6.48 -39.19
N VAL A 24 40.32 7.40 -38.20
CA VAL A 24 41.52 8.24 -38.08
C VAL A 24 42.11 8.00 -36.70
N ALA A 25 43.34 7.49 -36.68
CA ALA A 25 44.13 7.30 -35.46
C ALA A 25 44.77 8.63 -35.05
N GLY A 26 44.53 9.06 -33.83
CA GLY A 26 45.19 10.20 -33.20
C GLY A 26 45.76 9.73 -31.86
N SER A 27 47.10 9.70 -31.71
CA SER A 27 47.83 9.43 -30.50
C SER A 27 47.79 10.62 -29.54
N ALA A 28 47.39 10.38 -28.27
CA ALA A 28 47.49 11.36 -27.19
C ALA A 28 48.48 10.86 -26.11
N PRO A 29 49.24 11.75 -25.44
CA PRO A 29 50.32 11.41 -24.54
C PRO A 29 49.85 10.99 -23.16
N ALA A 30 50.68 10.16 -22.48
CA ALA A 30 50.45 9.64 -21.14
C ALA A 30 50.49 10.76 -20.07
N PRO A 31 49.62 10.73 -19.04
CA PRO A 31 49.73 11.60 -17.89
C PRO A 31 50.63 11.02 -16.81
N ALA A 32 51.36 11.92 -16.15
CA ALA A 32 52.32 11.68 -15.09
C ALA A 32 51.72 11.06 -13.83
N SER A 33 52.54 10.20 -13.20
CA SER A 33 52.26 9.56 -11.91
C SER A 33 52.24 10.59 -10.77
N LEU A 34 51.10 10.69 -10.08
CA LEU A 34 50.99 11.34 -8.77
C LEU A 34 50.89 10.23 -7.70
N THR A 35 51.86 10.21 -6.81
CA THR A 35 51.94 9.34 -5.64
C THR A 35 50.85 9.69 -4.62
N SER A 36 50.01 8.71 -4.28
CA SER A 36 48.97 8.78 -3.24
C SER A 36 49.54 8.43 -1.85
N PRO A 37 49.02 9.06 -0.77
CA PRO A 37 49.33 8.63 0.59
C PRO A 37 48.51 7.38 0.92
N ALA A 38 49.20 6.28 1.20
CA ALA A 38 48.62 5.03 1.66
C ALA A 38 48.36 5.08 3.17
N SER A 39 47.18 4.70 3.66
CA SER A 39 46.91 3.78 4.75
C SER A 39 45.57 3.81 5.47
N ALA A 40 44.58 4.58 5.00
CA ALA A 40 43.21 4.54 5.60
C ALA A 40 42.15 3.78 4.74
N SER A 41 42.50 3.41 3.52
CA SER A 41 41.56 2.88 2.51
C SER A 41 41.41 1.34 2.50
N THR A 42 42.35 0.59 3.09
CA THR A 42 42.47 -0.86 2.85
C THR A 42 41.39 -1.69 3.58
N LYS A 43 40.96 -1.32 4.79
CA LYS A 43 39.95 -2.11 5.52
C LYS A 43 38.53 -1.91 4.94
N THR A 44 38.19 -0.71 4.51
CA THR A 44 36.88 -0.43 3.91
C THR A 44 36.77 -1.02 2.50
N SER A 45 37.88 -1.03 1.74
CA SER A 45 37.92 -1.63 0.41
C SER A 45 37.83 -3.17 0.47
N ALA A 46 38.50 -3.82 1.41
CA ALA A 46 38.42 -5.27 1.58
C ALA A 46 37.02 -5.73 2.03
N ALA A 47 36.35 -5.00 2.92
CA ALA A 47 34.97 -5.28 3.33
C ALA A 47 33.96 -5.08 2.18
N LYS A 48 34.12 -4.04 1.34
CA LYS A 48 33.28 -3.82 0.15
C LYS A 48 33.47 -4.92 -0.89
N GLN A 49 34.70 -5.36 -1.13
CA GLN A 49 35.00 -6.45 -2.06
C GLN A 49 34.40 -7.78 -1.56
N SER A 50 34.48 -8.05 -0.28
CA SER A 50 33.85 -9.21 0.36
C SER A 50 32.31 -9.19 0.23
N LEU A 51 31.65 -8.03 0.43
CA LEU A 51 30.21 -7.92 0.28
C LEU A 51 29.78 -8.09 -1.18
N GLN A 52 30.51 -7.55 -2.13
CA GLN A 52 30.24 -7.76 -3.56
C GLN A 52 30.31 -9.26 -3.91
N GLN A 53 31.35 -9.92 -3.54
CA GLN A 53 31.51 -11.37 -3.80
C GLN A 53 30.39 -12.16 -3.12
N PHE A 54 30.09 -11.86 -1.86
CA PHE A 54 28.98 -12.50 -1.13
C PHE A 54 27.63 -12.27 -1.81
N THR A 55 27.38 -11.06 -2.32
CA THR A 55 26.14 -10.75 -3.06
C THR A 55 26.06 -11.56 -4.36
N GLU A 56 27.16 -11.67 -5.10
CA GLU A 56 27.18 -12.49 -6.31
C GLU A 56 26.85 -13.96 -6.01
N GLU A 57 27.43 -14.52 -4.97
CA GLU A 57 27.24 -15.93 -4.60
C GLU A 57 25.85 -16.20 -4.00
N THR A 58 25.33 -15.29 -3.15
CA THR A 58 24.09 -15.51 -2.39
C THR A 58 22.85 -15.09 -3.15
N LEU A 59 22.92 -14.09 -4.01
CA LEU A 59 21.77 -13.55 -4.74
C LEU A 59 21.94 -13.71 -6.26
N LEU A 60 23.00 -13.13 -6.86
CA LEU A 60 23.01 -12.94 -8.31
C LEU A 60 23.23 -14.23 -9.11
N ARG A 61 23.95 -15.22 -8.56
CA ARG A 61 24.25 -16.50 -9.24
C ARG A 61 23.37 -17.66 -8.82
N GLN A 62 22.35 -17.41 -8.01
CA GLN A 62 21.43 -18.47 -7.58
C GLN A 62 20.51 -18.89 -8.72
N PRO A 63 20.20 -20.19 -8.89
CA PRO A 63 19.44 -20.70 -10.04
C PRO A 63 18.11 -20.00 -10.29
N GLY A 64 17.37 -19.63 -9.23
CA GLY A 64 16.10 -18.91 -9.34
C GLY A 64 16.24 -17.40 -9.62
N LEU A 65 17.45 -16.84 -9.49
CA LEU A 65 17.73 -15.40 -9.59
C LEU A 65 18.62 -15.02 -10.77
N ILE A 66 19.26 -15.97 -11.44
CA ILE A 66 20.20 -15.70 -12.54
C ILE A 66 19.54 -14.94 -13.71
N SER A 67 18.24 -15.10 -13.92
CA SER A 67 17.43 -14.39 -14.93
C SER A 67 16.55 -13.29 -14.33
N ALA A 68 16.62 -13.08 -13.02
CA ALA A 68 15.83 -12.06 -12.35
C ALA A 68 16.51 -10.68 -12.44
N GLN A 69 15.71 -9.65 -12.30
CA GLN A 69 16.23 -8.31 -12.01
C GLN A 69 16.43 -8.18 -10.50
N VAL A 70 17.63 -7.79 -10.08
CA VAL A 70 17.99 -7.60 -8.67
C VAL A 70 18.50 -6.18 -8.49
N GLY A 71 17.90 -5.44 -7.57
CA GLY A 71 18.34 -4.10 -7.17
C GLY A 71 18.60 -4.06 -5.67
N ILE A 72 19.74 -3.50 -5.26
CA ILE A 72 20.14 -3.42 -3.85
C ILE A 72 20.72 -2.03 -3.58
N SER A 73 20.26 -1.38 -2.52
CA SER A 73 20.88 -0.19 -1.95
C SER A 73 21.09 -0.40 -0.45
N LEU A 74 22.32 -0.24 0.02
CA LEU A 74 22.70 -0.24 1.43
C LEU A 74 23.37 1.10 1.75
N TYR A 75 22.84 1.84 2.69
CA TYR A 75 23.22 3.22 2.98
C TYR A 75 23.56 3.40 4.45
N ASP A 76 24.63 4.12 4.72
CA ASP A 76 25.06 4.54 6.05
C ASP A 76 24.64 6.00 6.26
N PRO A 77 23.58 6.29 7.05
CA PRO A 77 23.11 7.65 7.27
C PRO A 77 24.08 8.52 8.05
N ALA A 78 24.97 7.92 8.87
CA ALA A 78 25.99 8.67 9.60
C ALA A 78 27.12 9.17 8.68
N LYS A 79 27.38 8.43 7.61
CA LYS A 79 28.38 8.81 6.59
C LYS A 79 27.77 9.51 5.37
N THR A 80 26.44 9.55 5.29
CA THR A 80 25.71 10.05 4.09
C THR A 80 26.21 9.40 2.80
N ALA A 81 26.44 8.07 2.82
CA ALA A 81 27.07 7.35 1.72
C ALA A 81 26.49 5.94 1.53
N TYR A 82 26.41 5.51 0.28
CA TYR A 82 26.11 4.11 -0.02
C TYR A 82 27.30 3.23 0.34
N VAL A 83 27.03 2.23 1.18
CA VAL A 83 27.99 1.15 1.52
C VAL A 83 28.05 0.15 0.39
N TYR A 84 26.90 -0.17 -0.19
CA TYR A 84 26.75 -1.03 -1.36
C TYR A 84 25.59 -0.54 -2.21
N ASN A 85 25.74 -0.56 -3.54
CA ASN A 85 24.69 -0.14 -4.46
C ASN A 85 24.83 -0.93 -5.76
N TYR A 86 23.86 -1.83 -6.01
CA TYR A 86 23.80 -2.64 -7.21
C TYR A 86 22.45 -2.41 -7.91
N GLN A 87 22.47 -1.87 -9.11
CA GLN A 87 21.26 -1.48 -9.84
C GLN A 87 20.27 -0.64 -9.00
N GLY A 88 20.78 0.11 -8.03
CA GLY A 88 19.98 0.83 -7.07
C GLY A 88 19.21 2.01 -7.65
N ASP A 89 19.56 2.45 -8.86
CA ASP A 89 18.92 3.50 -9.66
C ASP A 89 17.93 2.95 -10.72
N LYS A 90 17.75 1.64 -10.81
CA LYS A 90 16.83 1.00 -11.75
C LYS A 90 15.44 0.82 -11.13
N TYR A 91 14.42 0.88 -11.98
CA TYR A 91 13.04 0.72 -11.57
C TYR A 91 12.66 -0.74 -11.41
N PHE A 92 11.90 -1.01 -10.34
CA PHE A 92 11.37 -2.31 -9.97
C PHE A 92 9.92 -2.16 -9.55
N ILE A 93 9.13 -3.21 -9.73
CA ILE A 93 7.83 -3.37 -9.08
C ILE A 93 8.11 -3.61 -7.60
N PRO A 94 7.65 -2.74 -6.69
CA PRO A 94 8.01 -2.77 -5.27
C PRO A 94 7.11 -3.72 -4.45
N ALA A 95 5.96 -4.13 -5.00
CA ALA A 95 4.90 -4.76 -4.24
C ALA A 95 4.60 -3.96 -2.96
N SER A 96 4.26 -4.61 -1.85
CA SER A 96 3.87 -3.93 -0.60
C SER A 96 4.95 -3.04 0.05
N ASN A 97 6.15 -2.91 -0.52
CA ASN A 97 7.08 -1.87 -0.08
C ASN A 97 6.54 -0.45 -0.38
N THR A 98 5.63 -0.29 -1.36
CA THR A 98 4.87 0.94 -1.63
C THR A 98 4.23 1.51 -0.36
N LYS A 99 3.80 0.64 0.57
CA LYS A 99 3.20 1.04 1.86
C LYS A 99 4.10 1.94 2.73
N LEU A 100 5.41 1.94 2.51
CA LEU A 100 6.31 2.91 3.16
C LEU A 100 6.01 4.34 2.71
N PHE A 101 5.61 4.55 1.47
CA PHE A 101 5.20 5.85 0.95
C PHE A 101 3.81 6.26 1.48
N SER A 102 2.87 5.33 1.57
CA SER A 102 1.56 5.58 2.21
C SER A 102 1.71 5.87 3.71
N LEU A 103 2.63 5.17 4.38
CA LEU A 103 3.00 5.46 5.77
C LEU A 103 3.54 6.89 5.91
N PHE A 104 4.44 7.31 5.01
CA PHE A 104 4.96 8.68 5.00
C PHE A 104 3.84 9.72 4.83
N ALA A 105 2.91 9.49 3.90
CA ALA A 105 1.75 10.36 3.69
C ALA A 105 0.88 10.43 4.96
N GLY A 106 0.53 9.29 5.54
CA GLY A 106 -0.25 9.20 6.76
C GLY A 106 0.42 9.91 7.95
N MET A 107 1.70 9.62 8.20
CA MET A 107 2.47 10.26 9.29
C MET A 107 2.64 11.77 9.09
N SER A 108 2.61 12.26 7.85
CA SER A 108 2.76 13.68 7.56
C SER A 108 1.47 14.46 7.73
N TYR A 109 0.30 13.86 7.49
CA TYR A 109 -0.94 14.60 7.30
C TYR A 109 -2.11 14.17 8.19
N LEU A 110 -2.06 13.00 8.86
CA LEU A 110 -3.18 12.55 9.70
C LEU A 110 -3.11 13.05 11.16
N GLY A 111 -2.03 13.74 11.54
CA GLY A 111 -1.83 14.20 12.92
C GLY A 111 -1.59 13.06 13.91
N ASP A 112 -2.02 13.24 15.17
CA ASP A 112 -1.82 12.25 16.24
C ASP A 112 -2.98 11.25 16.36
N SER A 113 -4.17 11.65 15.88
CA SER A 113 -5.39 10.84 15.94
C SER A 113 -6.13 10.92 14.61
N LEU A 114 -6.64 9.77 14.14
CA LEU A 114 -7.46 9.68 12.93
C LEU A 114 -8.72 10.53 13.09
N VAL A 115 -9.07 11.27 12.05
CA VAL A 115 -10.41 11.85 11.94
C VAL A 115 -11.36 10.72 11.57
N GLY A 116 -12.23 10.31 12.51
CA GLY A 116 -13.22 9.26 12.29
C GLY A 116 -14.35 9.73 11.40
N MET A 117 -14.79 10.95 11.59
CA MET A 117 -15.76 11.64 10.71
C MET A 117 -15.79 13.13 10.99
N ARG A 118 -16.32 13.89 10.03
CA ARG A 118 -16.78 15.27 10.25
C ARG A 118 -18.30 15.29 10.25
N TYR A 119 -18.88 16.16 11.05
CA TYR A 119 -20.34 16.21 11.17
C TYR A 119 -20.87 17.61 11.36
N ARG A 120 -22.13 17.81 10.94
CA ARG A 120 -22.90 19.01 11.22
C ARG A 120 -24.28 18.64 11.75
N GLN A 121 -24.57 19.10 12.95
CA GLN A 121 -25.85 18.87 13.62
C GLN A 121 -26.80 20.03 13.32
N THR A 122 -28.07 19.69 13.01
CA THR A 122 -29.21 20.59 13.00
C THR A 122 -30.27 20.05 13.96
N ASP A 123 -31.38 20.78 14.16
CA ASP A 123 -32.45 20.33 15.04
C ASP A 123 -33.07 18.98 14.61
N THR A 124 -33.06 18.68 13.31
CA THR A 124 -33.73 17.49 12.74
C THR A 124 -32.77 16.47 12.11
N ALA A 125 -31.51 16.84 11.84
CA ALA A 125 -30.60 16.00 11.10
C ALA A 125 -29.16 16.11 11.61
N LEU A 126 -28.41 14.98 11.56
CA LEU A 126 -26.96 14.89 11.65
C LEU A 126 -26.42 14.55 10.26
N PHE A 127 -25.73 15.51 9.66
CA PHE A 127 -25.04 15.31 8.40
C PHE A 127 -23.61 14.86 8.68
N ILE A 128 -23.20 13.75 8.09
CA ILE A 128 -21.95 13.07 8.29
C ILE A 128 -21.13 13.18 7.00
N LEU A 129 -19.98 13.82 7.09
CA LEU A 129 -18.98 13.84 6.05
C LEU A 129 -17.89 12.82 6.43
N PRO A 130 -17.83 11.69 5.73
CA PRO A 130 -16.85 10.65 5.98
C PRO A 130 -15.43 11.14 5.78
N SER A 131 -14.49 10.46 6.45
CA SER A 131 -13.06 10.76 6.38
C SER A 131 -12.23 9.68 5.72
N GLY A 132 -12.83 8.53 5.38
CA GLY A 132 -12.12 7.37 4.89
C GLY A 132 -11.54 6.47 5.99
N ASP A 133 -11.86 6.70 7.27
CA ASP A 133 -11.31 5.92 8.39
C ASP A 133 -11.71 4.43 8.30
N PRO A 134 -10.77 3.50 8.06
CA PRO A 134 -11.06 2.08 7.87
C PRO A 134 -11.33 1.34 9.18
N THR A 135 -11.29 2.01 10.33
CA THR A 135 -11.39 1.37 11.63
C THR A 135 -12.83 1.27 12.16
N VAL A 136 -13.81 1.86 11.43
CA VAL A 136 -15.22 1.83 11.83
C VAL A 136 -15.76 0.40 11.71
N LEU A 137 -16.25 -0.15 12.83
CA LEU A 137 -16.75 -1.53 12.98
C LEU A 137 -15.73 -2.62 12.57
N HIS A 138 -14.48 -2.25 12.37
CA HIS A 138 -13.45 -3.23 12.02
C HIS A 138 -13.13 -4.12 13.24
N PRO A 139 -13.10 -5.47 13.09
CA PRO A 139 -12.95 -6.42 14.22
C PRO A 139 -11.70 -6.21 15.07
N ALA A 140 -10.61 -5.72 14.49
CA ALA A 140 -9.36 -5.44 15.23
C ALA A 140 -9.46 -4.24 16.18
N PHE A 141 -10.55 -3.47 16.14
CA PHE A 141 -10.70 -2.24 16.92
C PHE A 141 -12.00 -2.25 17.73
N PRO A 142 -12.00 -2.73 18.97
CA PRO A 142 -13.22 -2.88 19.76
C PRO A 142 -13.84 -1.53 20.18
N ASP A 143 -13.04 -0.49 20.39
CA ASP A 143 -13.54 0.85 20.71
C ASP A 143 -14.03 1.57 19.46
N GLN A 144 -15.29 2.00 19.46
CA GLN A 144 -16.00 2.51 18.28
C GLN A 144 -16.65 3.88 18.55
N PRO A 145 -15.85 4.97 18.68
CA PRO A 145 -16.38 6.29 19.04
C PRO A 145 -17.34 6.86 18.00
N VAL A 146 -17.12 6.58 16.71
CA VAL A 146 -18.03 6.99 15.62
C VAL A 146 -19.39 6.36 15.83
N ILE A 147 -19.48 5.05 16.03
CA ILE A 147 -20.72 4.32 16.26
C ILE A 147 -21.41 4.81 17.52
N GLY A 148 -20.66 4.98 18.60
CA GLY A 148 -21.22 5.51 19.87
C GLY A 148 -21.84 6.91 19.70
N MET A 149 -21.29 7.76 18.85
CA MET A 149 -21.91 9.05 18.55
C MET A 149 -23.19 8.88 17.70
N LEU A 150 -23.16 8.04 16.66
CA LEU A 150 -24.32 7.80 15.80
C LEU A 150 -25.50 7.19 16.58
N GLN A 151 -25.24 6.30 17.54
CA GLN A 151 -26.27 5.71 18.41
C GLN A 151 -26.92 6.74 19.32
N ARG A 152 -26.14 7.68 19.86
CA ARG A 152 -26.64 8.74 20.78
C ARG A 152 -27.35 9.88 20.06
N ALA A 153 -27.15 10.05 18.75
CA ALA A 153 -27.82 11.10 18.01
C ALA A 153 -29.33 10.82 17.94
N HIS A 154 -30.19 11.80 18.22
CA HIS A 154 -31.68 11.66 18.17
C HIS A 154 -32.27 12.11 16.82
N SER A 155 -31.48 12.79 16.00
CA SER A 155 -31.89 13.32 14.70
C SER A 155 -31.69 12.30 13.57
N ASN A 156 -32.26 12.56 12.40
CA ASN A 156 -32.06 11.75 11.21
C ASN A 156 -30.56 11.76 10.80
N LEU A 157 -30.04 10.60 10.40
CA LEU A 157 -28.64 10.45 10.00
C LEU A 157 -28.52 10.47 8.48
N TYR A 158 -27.57 11.26 7.96
CA TYR A 158 -27.27 11.35 6.53
C TYR A 158 -25.77 11.29 6.28
N LEU A 159 -25.33 10.30 5.50
CA LEU A 159 -23.96 10.19 4.96
C LEU A 159 -23.89 10.92 3.61
N THR A 160 -22.74 11.54 3.32
CA THR A 160 -22.44 12.10 1.99
C THR A 160 -21.07 11.61 1.51
N ASP A 161 -20.97 11.29 0.23
CA ASP A 161 -19.73 10.88 -0.47
C ASP A 161 -19.09 12.02 -1.26
N ALA A 162 -19.55 13.25 -1.09
CA ALA A 162 -19.10 14.41 -1.86
C ALA A 162 -17.58 14.64 -1.86
N GLY A 163 -16.86 14.13 -0.84
CA GLY A 163 -15.40 14.18 -0.75
C GLY A 163 -14.67 13.05 -1.48
N PHE A 164 -15.36 11.97 -1.87
CA PHE A 164 -14.73 10.82 -2.54
C PHE A 164 -14.66 11.07 -4.05
N GLN A 165 -13.43 11.19 -4.56
CA GLN A 165 -13.12 11.50 -5.95
C GLN A 165 -12.15 10.44 -6.49
N ASP A 166 -12.48 9.17 -6.28
CA ASP A 166 -11.65 8.04 -6.64
C ASP A 166 -12.53 6.85 -7.08
N ASP A 167 -11.89 5.83 -7.65
CA ASP A 167 -12.54 4.59 -8.02
C ASP A 167 -12.50 3.57 -6.86
N PRO A 168 -13.46 2.62 -6.78
CA PRO A 168 -13.47 1.57 -5.78
C PRO A 168 -12.21 0.70 -5.81
N PHE A 169 -11.66 0.45 -7.00
CA PHE A 169 -10.43 -0.32 -7.19
C PHE A 169 -9.29 0.57 -7.65
N GLY A 170 -8.07 0.27 -7.20
CA GLY A 170 -6.87 0.97 -7.61
C GLY A 170 -6.50 0.71 -9.06
N HIS A 171 -5.86 1.70 -9.68
CA HIS A 171 -5.44 1.59 -11.07
C HIS A 171 -4.43 0.44 -11.26
N GLY A 172 -4.69 -0.45 -12.22
CA GLY A 172 -3.82 -1.58 -12.55
C GLY A 172 -3.93 -2.78 -11.61
N TRP A 173 -4.96 -2.83 -10.76
CA TRP A 173 -5.30 -4.04 -9.99
C TRP A 173 -5.84 -5.13 -10.92
N ALA A 174 -5.56 -6.39 -10.61
CA ALA A 174 -6.08 -7.51 -11.38
C ALA A 174 -7.57 -7.68 -11.10
N TRP A 175 -8.39 -7.65 -12.15
CA TRP A 175 -9.85 -7.69 -12.01
C TRP A 175 -10.36 -8.98 -11.38
N ASP A 176 -9.63 -10.08 -11.54
CA ASP A 176 -9.99 -11.42 -11.04
C ASP A 176 -9.67 -11.61 -9.56
N ASP A 177 -8.95 -10.68 -8.93
CA ASP A 177 -8.70 -10.67 -7.48
C ASP A 177 -9.88 -10.07 -6.66
N TYR A 178 -10.97 -9.64 -7.30
CA TYR A 178 -12.08 -8.93 -6.65
C TYR A 178 -12.77 -9.67 -5.49
N ASN A 179 -12.58 -10.98 -5.41
CA ASN A 179 -13.15 -11.83 -4.35
C ASN A 179 -12.15 -12.14 -3.22
N ASP A 180 -10.91 -11.70 -3.36
CA ASP A 180 -9.88 -11.95 -2.36
C ASP A 180 -9.88 -10.89 -1.26
N ASP A 181 -9.64 -11.30 -0.04
CA ASP A 181 -9.68 -10.46 1.18
C ASP A 181 -8.67 -9.30 1.17
N TYR A 182 -7.64 -9.40 0.34
CA TYR A 182 -6.64 -8.36 0.18
C TYR A 182 -7.01 -7.26 -0.84
N MET A 183 -8.18 -7.37 -1.50
CA MET A 183 -8.64 -6.43 -2.53
C MET A 183 -10.08 -5.91 -2.26
N PRO A 184 -10.45 -5.49 -1.05
CA PRO A 184 -11.74 -4.85 -0.84
C PRO A 184 -11.80 -3.49 -1.55
N GLU A 185 -13.02 -3.10 -1.94
CA GLU A 185 -13.27 -1.79 -2.54
C GLU A 185 -12.89 -0.66 -1.58
N ARG A 186 -12.23 0.38 -2.10
CA ARG A 186 -12.01 1.65 -1.38
C ARG A 186 -13.33 2.41 -1.27
N SER A 187 -13.52 3.14 -0.17
CA SER A 187 -14.75 3.90 0.02
C SER A 187 -14.58 5.12 0.93
N ALA A 188 -15.53 6.06 0.84
CA ALA A 188 -15.55 7.23 1.70
C ALA A 188 -15.81 6.87 3.18
N PHE A 189 -16.65 5.86 3.42
CA PHE A 189 -17.02 5.40 4.76
C PHE A 189 -16.90 3.88 4.88
N PRO A 190 -15.69 3.37 5.07
CA PRO A 190 -15.48 1.96 5.29
C PRO A 190 -16.18 1.44 6.54
N VAL A 191 -16.74 0.24 6.47
CA VAL A 191 -17.29 -0.49 7.62
C VAL A 191 -16.85 -1.95 7.54
N TYR A 192 -16.46 -2.55 8.67
CA TYR A 192 -15.99 -3.94 8.74
C TYR A 192 -14.80 -4.24 7.81
N GLY A 193 -14.00 -3.23 7.44
CA GLY A 193 -12.92 -3.36 6.45
C GLY A 193 -13.41 -3.59 5.02
N ASN A 194 -14.70 -3.31 4.73
CA ASN A 194 -15.40 -3.63 3.48
C ASN A 194 -15.39 -5.14 3.14
N LEU A 195 -15.38 -5.98 4.18
CA LEU A 195 -15.37 -7.43 4.12
C LEU A 195 -16.59 -8.01 4.85
N ILE A 196 -17.08 -9.14 4.37
CA ILE A 196 -18.00 -10.03 5.09
C ILE A 196 -17.19 -11.24 5.53
N ARG A 197 -17.12 -11.46 6.84
CA ARG A 197 -16.55 -12.67 7.39
C ARG A 197 -17.59 -13.78 7.43
N TRP A 198 -17.32 -14.86 6.75
CA TRP A 198 -18.13 -16.07 6.71
C TRP A 198 -17.55 -17.08 7.67
N ILE A 199 -18.39 -17.61 8.56
CA ILE A 199 -17.96 -18.54 9.60
C ILE A 199 -18.86 -19.77 9.57
N TYR A 200 -18.24 -20.94 9.56
CA TYR A 200 -18.95 -22.20 9.73
C TYR A 200 -18.94 -22.59 11.21
N ASP A 201 -20.10 -22.56 11.85
CA ASP A 201 -20.27 -23.06 13.22
C ASP A 201 -20.36 -24.58 13.20
N THR A 202 -19.31 -25.25 13.69
CA THR A 202 -19.23 -26.71 13.70
C THR A 202 -20.18 -27.36 14.72
N VAL A 203 -20.71 -26.59 15.68
CA VAL A 203 -21.66 -27.07 16.70
C VAL A 203 -23.09 -26.95 16.16
N ALA A 204 -23.44 -25.81 15.59
CA ALA A 204 -24.75 -25.57 14.98
C ALA A 204 -24.89 -26.26 13.61
N GLY A 205 -23.79 -26.59 12.93
CA GLY A 205 -23.79 -27.13 11.57
C GLY A 205 -24.31 -26.13 10.52
N SER A 206 -24.09 -24.84 10.75
CA SER A 206 -24.61 -23.75 9.93
C SER A 206 -23.61 -22.65 9.72
N PHE A 207 -23.83 -21.84 8.68
CA PHE A 207 -23.05 -20.63 8.42
C PHE A 207 -23.70 -19.42 9.06
N TYR A 208 -22.86 -18.49 9.52
CA TYR A 208 -23.25 -17.13 9.86
C TYR A 208 -22.20 -16.12 9.37
N THR A 209 -22.56 -14.84 9.33
CA THR A 209 -21.68 -13.78 8.84
C THR A 209 -21.44 -12.69 9.88
N ILE A 210 -20.31 -11.98 9.74
CA ILE A 210 -20.02 -10.75 10.45
C ILE A 210 -19.62 -9.69 9.42
N PRO A 211 -20.41 -8.58 9.27
CA PRO A 211 -21.75 -8.35 9.86
C PRO A 211 -22.77 -9.37 9.39
N ASP A 212 -23.90 -9.45 10.10
CA ASP A 212 -25.09 -10.14 9.60
C ASP A 212 -25.62 -9.44 8.34
N ILE A 213 -26.06 -10.22 7.34
CA ILE A 213 -26.43 -9.69 6.02
C ILE A 213 -27.75 -10.29 5.55
N ASP A 214 -28.58 -9.45 4.91
CA ASP A 214 -29.82 -9.85 4.21
C ASP A 214 -29.59 -10.05 2.70
N TRP A 215 -28.33 -10.18 2.26
CA TRP A 215 -27.99 -10.35 0.86
C TRP A 215 -28.26 -11.79 0.38
N PRO A 216 -28.55 -12.01 -0.92
CA PRO A 216 -28.81 -13.36 -1.44
C PRO A 216 -27.61 -14.31 -1.24
N VAL A 217 -27.89 -15.47 -0.67
CA VAL A 217 -26.90 -16.53 -0.48
C VAL A 217 -27.43 -17.83 -1.11
N ARG A 218 -26.62 -18.48 -1.94
CA ARG A 218 -26.91 -19.77 -2.54
C ARG A 218 -25.89 -20.80 -2.06
N PHE A 219 -26.36 -22.01 -1.74
CA PHE A 219 -25.51 -23.14 -1.39
C PHE A 219 -25.35 -24.08 -2.59
N SER A 220 -24.11 -24.46 -2.88
CA SER A 220 -23.75 -25.37 -3.98
C SER A 220 -22.78 -26.43 -3.46
N PRO A 221 -23.25 -27.64 -3.18
CA PRO A 221 -22.38 -28.71 -2.70
C PRO A 221 -21.33 -29.10 -3.76
N ASP A 222 -20.08 -29.15 -3.34
CA ASP A 222 -18.96 -29.63 -4.18
C ASP A 222 -18.03 -30.52 -3.36
N SER A 223 -18.24 -31.85 -3.52
CA SER A 223 -17.46 -32.87 -2.82
C SER A 223 -15.98 -32.92 -3.24
N SER A 224 -15.57 -32.22 -4.29
CA SER A 224 -14.18 -32.13 -4.73
C SER A 224 -13.37 -31.10 -3.92
N LYS A 225 -14.04 -30.14 -3.27
CA LYS A 225 -13.40 -29.11 -2.44
C LYS A 225 -12.96 -29.67 -1.09
N THR A 226 -11.85 -29.17 -0.58
CA THR A 226 -11.30 -29.58 0.72
C THR A 226 -11.85 -28.76 1.88
N GLY A 227 -12.56 -27.65 1.63
CA GLY A 227 -13.21 -26.81 2.63
C GLY A 227 -14.36 -26.07 2.00
N PHE A 228 -15.08 -25.24 2.78
CA PHE A 228 -16.02 -24.32 2.15
C PHE A 228 -15.27 -23.21 1.40
N SER A 229 -15.92 -22.68 0.38
CA SER A 229 -15.45 -21.53 -0.38
C SER A 229 -16.62 -20.60 -0.66
N VAL A 230 -16.47 -19.34 -0.37
CA VAL A 230 -17.49 -18.32 -0.63
C VAL A 230 -17.05 -17.49 -1.83
N HIS A 231 -17.96 -17.33 -2.77
CA HIS A 231 -17.73 -16.52 -3.95
C HIS A 231 -18.83 -15.49 -4.11
N ARG A 232 -18.48 -14.21 -4.26
CA ARG A 232 -19.42 -13.13 -4.53
C ARG A 232 -19.62 -12.98 -6.04
N ASP A 233 -20.83 -12.69 -6.46
CA ASP A 233 -21.09 -12.28 -7.84
C ASP A 233 -20.30 -10.99 -8.18
N PHE A 234 -19.81 -10.89 -9.41
CA PHE A 234 -18.96 -9.78 -9.81
C PHE A 234 -19.70 -8.42 -9.82
N HIS A 235 -21.02 -8.43 -10.09
CA HIS A 235 -21.82 -7.22 -10.28
C HIS A 235 -22.71 -6.83 -9.09
N ASN A 236 -22.85 -7.72 -8.11
CA ASN A 236 -23.75 -7.48 -6.97
C ASN A 236 -23.29 -8.24 -5.70
N ASN A 237 -23.94 -7.93 -4.57
CA ASN A 237 -23.69 -8.58 -3.30
C ASN A 237 -24.53 -9.87 -3.14
N ALA A 238 -24.51 -10.75 -4.12
CA ALA A 238 -25.03 -12.11 -4.01
C ALA A 238 -23.86 -13.10 -3.87
N TYR A 239 -24.00 -14.08 -2.98
CA TYR A 239 -22.94 -15.00 -2.64
C TYR A 239 -23.31 -16.45 -2.94
N GLU A 240 -22.33 -17.22 -3.34
CA GLU A 240 -22.42 -18.67 -3.47
C GLU A 240 -21.44 -19.33 -2.50
N ILE A 241 -21.96 -20.20 -1.63
CA ILE A 241 -21.16 -21.02 -0.74
C ILE A 241 -21.02 -22.40 -1.38
N THR A 242 -19.79 -22.82 -1.67
CA THR A 242 -19.47 -24.17 -2.09
C THR A 242 -19.00 -24.96 -0.88
N GLU A 243 -19.76 -25.95 -0.47
CA GLU A 243 -19.42 -26.82 0.65
C GLU A 243 -18.45 -27.92 0.22
N GLY A 244 -17.32 -28.05 0.91
CA GLY A 244 -16.31 -29.08 0.71
C GLY A 244 -16.20 -30.04 1.90
N LYS A 245 -15.30 -31.04 1.79
CA LYS A 245 -15.07 -32.06 2.83
C LYS A 245 -14.11 -31.65 3.94
N GLY A 246 -13.43 -30.53 3.81
CA GLY A 246 -12.38 -30.09 4.73
C GLY A 246 -12.86 -29.05 5.73
N ARG A 247 -11.93 -28.62 6.59
CA ARG A 247 -12.19 -27.68 7.69
C ARG A 247 -11.61 -26.31 7.41
N VAL A 248 -12.06 -25.61 6.38
CA VAL A 248 -11.95 -24.14 6.40
C VAL A 248 -13.11 -23.65 7.25
N LEU A 249 -12.82 -22.95 8.33
CA LEU A 249 -13.85 -22.53 9.30
C LEU A 249 -14.27 -21.07 9.10
N GLU A 250 -13.45 -20.27 8.41
CA GLU A 250 -13.76 -18.87 8.13
C GLU A 250 -13.14 -18.42 6.80
N GLN A 251 -13.81 -17.47 6.14
CA GLN A 251 -13.30 -16.77 4.96
C GLN A 251 -13.83 -15.35 4.97
N ASP A 252 -12.93 -14.38 4.72
CA ASP A 252 -13.31 -12.99 4.51
C ASP A 252 -13.48 -12.74 3.00
N VAL A 253 -14.59 -12.11 2.60
CA VAL A 253 -14.92 -11.84 1.19
C VAL A 253 -15.36 -10.38 1.04
N PRO A 254 -14.77 -9.62 0.10
CA PRO A 254 -15.15 -8.24 -0.15
C PRO A 254 -16.61 -8.09 -0.59
N PHE A 255 -17.26 -7.02 -0.17
CA PHE A 255 -18.57 -6.63 -0.69
C PHE A 255 -18.47 -5.41 -1.60
N ILE A 256 -19.42 -5.26 -2.52
CA ILE A 256 -19.58 -4.06 -3.34
C ILE A 256 -20.14 -2.96 -2.45
N THR A 257 -19.41 -1.86 -2.35
CA THR A 257 -19.80 -0.72 -1.50
C THR A 257 -20.96 0.08 -2.07
N GLY A 258 -21.08 0.14 -3.41
CA GLY A 258 -22.07 0.97 -4.09
C GLY A 258 -21.97 2.44 -3.64
N GLY A 259 -20.76 2.95 -3.47
CA GLY A 259 -20.47 4.22 -2.85
C GLY A 259 -20.67 4.16 -1.33
N LEU A 260 -21.81 4.65 -0.84
CA LEU A 260 -22.21 4.59 0.58
C LEU A 260 -23.39 3.64 0.85
N ALA A 261 -23.92 2.99 -0.18
CA ALA A 261 -25.18 2.25 -0.05
C ALA A 261 -25.06 1.05 0.90
N SER A 262 -24.02 0.21 0.72
CA SER A 262 -23.80 -0.95 1.58
C SER A 262 -23.42 -0.53 3.01
N ALA A 263 -22.61 0.52 3.18
CA ALA A 263 -22.28 1.05 4.50
C ALA A 263 -23.54 1.52 5.24
N ALA A 264 -24.42 2.28 4.57
CA ALA A 264 -25.67 2.75 5.17
C ALA A 264 -26.60 1.61 5.57
N LEU A 265 -26.66 0.53 4.76
CA LEU A 265 -27.44 -0.66 5.06
C LEU A 265 -26.89 -1.38 6.30
N LEU A 266 -25.59 -1.67 6.32
CA LEU A 266 -24.94 -2.40 7.42
C LEU A 266 -24.92 -1.59 8.73
N LEU A 267 -24.87 -0.28 8.65
CA LEU A 267 -24.97 0.60 9.84
C LEU A 267 -26.36 0.58 10.49
N LYS A 268 -27.43 0.35 9.69
CA LYS A 268 -28.81 0.41 10.19
C LYS A 268 -29.01 -0.45 11.44
N ASP A 269 -28.56 -1.68 11.41
CA ASP A 269 -28.76 -2.63 12.51
C ASP A 269 -27.86 -2.29 13.71
N THR A 270 -26.62 -1.91 13.48
CA THR A 270 -25.69 -1.50 14.54
C THR A 270 -26.11 -0.20 15.23
N VAL A 271 -26.64 0.75 14.46
CA VAL A 271 -27.08 2.07 14.97
C VAL A 271 -28.54 2.03 15.47
N GLY A 272 -29.30 0.99 15.11
CA GLY A 272 -30.71 0.80 15.50
C GLY A 272 -31.70 1.71 14.75
N ARG A 273 -31.30 2.28 13.61
CA ARG A 273 -32.15 3.14 12.76
C ARG A 273 -31.57 3.33 11.36
N ALA A 274 -32.43 3.74 10.43
CA ALA A 274 -32.03 4.01 9.05
C ALA A 274 -30.99 5.14 8.95
N VAL A 275 -30.02 4.94 8.07
CA VAL A 275 -29.02 5.93 7.67
C VAL A 275 -29.28 6.28 6.20
N GLY A 276 -29.61 7.54 5.93
CA GLY A 276 -29.82 8.03 4.58
C GLY A 276 -28.51 8.34 3.87
N VAL A 277 -28.48 8.17 2.56
CA VAL A 277 -27.34 8.56 1.70
C VAL A 277 -27.74 9.80 0.89
N ARG A 278 -26.85 10.77 0.79
CA ARG A 278 -27.01 11.96 -0.04
C ARG A 278 -25.78 12.20 -0.88
N SER A 279 -25.96 12.25 -2.18
CA SER A 279 -24.89 12.46 -3.17
C SER A 279 -24.33 13.89 -3.19
N HIS A 280 -24.93 14.83 -2.45
CA HIS A 280 -24.45 16.20 -2.35
C HIS A 280 -24.55 16.67 -0.90
N PRO A 281 -23.61 17.49 -0.42
CA PRO A 281 -23.76 18.15 0.87
C PRO A 281 -25.11 18.89 0.86
N PRO A 282 -25.84 18.94 2.00
CA PRO A 282 -27.10 19.63 2.07
C PRO A 282 -26.88 21.06 1.56
N GLN A 283 -27.70 21.47 0.60
CA GLN A 283 -27.73 22.88 0.22
C GLN A 283 -27.94 23.68 1.50
N VAL A 284 -27.02 24.58 1.79
CA VAL A 284 -27.17 25.52 2.91
C VAL A 284 -28.48 26.24 2.68
N PRO A 285 -29.42 26.32 3.67
CA PRO A 285 -30.66 27.05 3.51
C PRO A 285 -30.39 28.41 2.89
N ALA A 286 -31.24 28.81 1.93
CA ALA A 286 -31.12 30.08 1.24
C ALA A 286 -31.08 31.22 2.28
N GLY A 287 -29.91 31.82 2.48
CA GLY A 287 -29.62 32.79 3.52
C GLY A 287 -28.21 32.67 4.10
N PHE A 288 -27.63 31.47 4.10
CA PHE A 288 -26.21 31.26 4.40
C PHE A 288 -25.42 31.30 3.08
N ARG A 289 -25.01 32.46 2.66
CA ARG A 289 -24.05 32.63 1.59
C ARG A 289 -22.67 32.19 2.10
N LEU A 290 -22.30 30.93 1.89
CA LEU A 290 -20.93 30.60 1.54
C LEU A 290 -20.72 31.27 0.18
N GLY A 291 -20.01 32.40 0.18
CA GLY A 291 -19.91 33.30 -0.97
C GLY A 291 -19.76 32.51 -2.26
N GLY A 292 -20.58 32.83 -3.26
CA GLY A 292 -20.82 32.15 -4.54
C GLY A 292 -19.62 31.60 -5.29
N ILE A 293 -18.95 30.63 -4.72
CA ILE A 293 -17.82 29.92 -5.29
C ILE A 293 -18.40 28.63 -5.91
N PRO A 294 -18.30 28.49 -7.23
CA PRO A 294 -18.54 27.17 -7.85
C PRO A 294 -17.57 26.17 -7.22
N VAL A 295 -18.05 24.98 -6.92
CA VAL A 295 -17.31 23.85 -6.30
C VAL A 295 -16.10 23.35 -7.14
N VAL A 296 -15.57 24.14 -8.03
CA VAL A 296 -14.51 23.75 -9.00
C VAL A 296 -13.10 24.16 -8.56
N ASN A 297 -12.94 24.94 -7.49
CA ASN A 297 -11.60 25.32 -6.99
C ASN A 297 -11.58 25.37 -5.46
N ILE A 298 -11.49 24.19 -4.83
CA ILE A 298 -11.21 24.11 -3.39
C ILE A 298 -9.71 24.36 -3.21
N SER A 299 -9.35 25.56 -2.87
CA SER A 299 -8.02 25.93 -2.44
C SER A 299 -7.80 25.50 -0.98
N GLY A 300 -7.60 24.20 -0.74
CA GLY A 300 -7.20 23.64 0.55
C GLY A 300 -8.34 23.12 1.43
N ALA A 301 -8.00 22.16 2.32
CA ALA A 301 -8.92 21.45 3.22
C ALA A 301 -9.74 22.38 4.14
N ALA A 302 -9.20 23.51 4.54
CA ALA A 302 -9.86 24.47 5.44
C ALA A 302 -11.21 24.99 4.91
N THR A 303 -11.35 25.18 3.60
CA THR A 303 -12.59 25.62 2.96
C THR A 303 -13.59 24.47 2.74
N ALA A 304 -13.11 23.26 2.48
CA ALA A 304 -13.95 22.07 2.29
C ALA A 304 -14.70 21.69 3.57
N PHE A 305 -14.12 21.95 4.74
CA PHE A 305 -14.61 21.50 6.04
C PHE A 305 -15.22 22.61 6.88
N ALA A 306 -15.40 23.81 6.31
CA ALA A 306 -15.99 24.95 7.03
C ALA A 306 -17.37 24.61 7.61
N GLY A 307 -17.55 24.85 8.91
CA GLY A 307 -18.81 24.61 9.63
C GLY A 307 -19.07 23.16 10.02
N TYR A 308 -18.11 22.24 9.81
CA TYR A 308 -18.18 20.89 10.37
C TYR A 308 -17.39 20.79 11.68
N SER A 309 -17.94 20.06 12.64
CA SER A 309 -17.22 19.59 13.80
C SER A 309 -16.45 18.29 13.46
N VAL A 310 -15.39 18.01 14.19
CA VAL A 310 -14.56 16.82 14.00
C VAL A 310 -14.75 15.84 15.15
N LEU A 311 -14.91 14.57 14.83
CA LEU A 311 -14.83 13.46 15.77
C LEU A 311 -13.59 12.63 15.42
N HIS A 312 -12.65 12.55 16.36
CA HIS A 312 -11.50 11.65 16.22
C HIS A 312 -11.85 10.23 16.67
N SER A 313 -11.24 9.24 16.02
CA SER A 313 -11.49 7.83 16.34
C SER A 313 -10.41 7.24 17.25
N ARG A 314 -9.15 7.28 16.85
CA ARG A 314 -8.05 6.62 17.57
C ARG A 314 -6.69 7.18 17.23
N PRO A 315 -5.62 6.89 18.02
CA PRO A 315 -4.24 7.22 17.66
C PRO A 315 -3.85 6.63 16.31
N VAL A 316 -3.17 7.40 15.47
CA VAL A 316 -2.81 6.99 14.10
C VAL A 316 -1.91 5.76 14.06
N ASP A 317 -1.02 5.58 15.03
CA ASP A 317 -0.11 4.43 15.08
C ASP A 317 -0.84 3.10 15.31
N SER A 318 -2.07 3.14 15.85
CA SER A 318 -2.94 1.96 15.94
C SER A 318 -3.41 1.44 14.57
N LEU A 319 -3.44 2.30 13.54
CA LEU A 319 -3.67 1.93 12.15
C LEU A 319 -2.35 1.58 11.44
N PHE A 320 -1.30 2.39 11.62
CA PHE A 320 -0.04 2.18 10.91
C PHE A 320 0.64 0.86 11.28
N ARG A 321 0.55 0.44 12.53
CA ARG A 321 1.16 -0.81 12.97
C ARG A 321 0.54 -2.03 12.26
N PRO A 322 -0.76 -2.33 12.30
CA PRO A 322 -1.32 -3.46 11.56
C PRO A 322 -1.14 -3.33 10.05
N MET A 323 -1.22 -2.12 9.46
CA MET A 323 -0.91 -1.88 8.06
C MET A 323 0.47 -2.41 7.67
N MET A 324 1.49 -2.18 8.51
CA MET A 324 2.86 -2.61 8.23
C MET A 324 3.14 -4.05 8.66
N TYR A 325 2.62 -4.49 9.82
CA TYR A 325 2.81 -5.83 10.37
C TYR A 325 2.13 -6.92 9.53
N ASN A 326 0.86 -6.69 9.15
CA ASN A 326 0.06 -7.64 8.38
C ASN A 326 0.18 -7.39 6.86
N SER A 327 0.82 -6.27 6.50
CA SER A 327 0.85 -5.81 5.10
C SER A 327 -0.54 -5.53 4.53
N ASP A 328 -1.43 -5.00 5.36
CA ASP A 328 -2.83 -4.75 5.02
C ASP A 328 -2.94 -3.74 3.87
N ASN A 329 -3.54 -4.18 2.74
CA ASN A 329 -3.71 -3.35 1.55
C ASN A 329 -4.76 -2.27 1.78
N PHE A 330 -5.88 -2.65 2.41
CA PHE A 330 -6.99 -1.74 2.62
C PHE A 330 -6.60 -0.57 3.53
N PHE A 331 -5.88 -0.87 4.61
CA PHE A 331 -5.38 0.20 5.49
C PHE A 331 -4.41 1.13 4.77
N ALA A 332 -3.61 0.62 3.84
CA ALA A 332 -2.68 1.46 3.09
C ALA A 332 -3.41 2.38 2.09
N GLU A 333 -4.38 1.85 1.35
CA GLU A 333 -5.20 2.62 0.42
C GLU A 333 -6.00 3.70 1.16
N GLN A 334 -6.70 3.33 2.23
CA GLN A 334 -7.47 4.27 3.03
C GLN A 334 -6.57 5.31 3.72
N THR A 335 -5.36 4.94 4.16
CA THR A 335 -4.37 5.90 4.71
C THR A 335 -4.03 6.97 3.68
N LEU A 336 -3.81 6.58 2.42
CA LEU A 336 -3.49 7.53 1.35
C LEU A 336 -4.68 8.44 1.03
N LEU A 337 -5.89 7.87 0.94
CA LEU A 337 -7.13 8.63 0.75
C LEU A 337 -7.44 9.58 1.92
N MET A 338 -7.22 9.13 3.16
CA MET A 338 -7.35 9.99 4.34
C MET A 338 -6.35 11.15 4.32
N ALA A 339 -5.07 10.88 3.96
CA ALA A 339 -4.06 11.93 3.82
C ALA A 339 -4.44 12.94 2.73
N SER A 340 -5.02 12.45 1.61
CA SER A 340 -5.59 13.30 0.57
C SER A 340 -6.71 14.18 1.11
N ASN A 341 -7.64 13.59 1.87
CA ASN A 341 -8.76 14.33 2.47
C ASN A 341 -8.29 15.43 3.42
N GLU A 342 -7.31 15.13 4.30
CA GLU A 342 -6.80 16.10 5.26
C GLU A 342 -6.01 17.24 4.59
N LEU A 343 -5.23 16.95 3.56
CA LEU A 343 -4.41 17.95 2.88
C LEU A 343 -5.19 18.73 1.81
N LEU A 344 -6.02 18.04 1.02
CA LEU A 344 -6.62 18.58 -0.20
C LEU A 344 -8.15 18.80 -0.09
N GLY A 345 -8.79 18.33 0.99
CA GLY A 345 -10.24 18.41 1.17
C GLY A 345 -11.04 17.43 0.30
N GLN A 346 -10.39 16.43 -0.25
CA GLN A 346 -10.98 15.38 -1.08
C GLN A 346 -10.15 14.11 -1.03
N MET A 347 -10.78 12.96 -1.17
CA MET A 347 -10.15 11.65 -1.23
C MET A 347 -9.82 11.31 -2.68
N SER A 348 -8.55 11.35 -3.05
CA SER A 348 -8.05 10.96 -4.36
C SER A 348 -6.58 10.56 -4.26
N ASP A 349 -6.28 9.30 -4.59
CA ASP A 349 -4.92 8.77 -4.59
C ASP A 349 -4.03 9.49 -5.60
N ALA A 350 -4.50 9.67 -6.84
CA ALA A 350 -3.75 10.35 -7.90
C ALA A 350 -3.36 11.78 -7.53
N ARG A 351 -4.26 12.51 -6.84
CA ARG A 351 -3.98 13.89 -6.45
C ARG A 351 -3.01 14.02 -5.30
N ILE A 352 -3.14 13.18 -4.29
CA ILE A 352 -2.19 13.20 -3.16
C ILE A 352 -0.82 12.73 -3.60
N ILE A 353 -0.72 11.69 -4.43
CA ILE A 353 0.54 11.20 -5.01
C ILE A 353 1.23 12.32 -5.79
N ASP A 354 0.53 12.97 -6.71
CA ASP A 354 1.09 14.07 -7.50
C ASP A 354 1.55 15.24 -6.63
N THR A 355 0.76 15.57 -5.60
CA THR A 355 1.09 16.62 -4.64
C THR A 355 2.36 16.29 -3.86
N LEU A 356 2.46 15.06 -3.32
CA LEU A 356 3.64 14.62 -2.55
C LEU A 356 4.90 14.58 -3.41
N LEU A 357 4.81 14.07 -4.64
CA LEU A 357 5.95 14.01 -5.57
C LEU A 357 6.45 15.40 -6.01
N LYS A 358 5.59 16.42 -5.96
CA LYS A 358 5.95 17.80 -6.25
C LYS A 358 6.42 18.61 -5.02
N SER A 359 6.12 18.12 -3.81
CA SER A 359 6.40 18.81 -2.54
C SER A 359 7.38 18.03 -1.65
N ASP A 360 6.86 17.24 -0.71
CA ASP A 360 7.66 16.56 0.32
C ASP A 360 8.64 15.53 -0.24
N LEU A 361 8.28 14.89 -1.35
CA LEU A 361 9.07 13.84 -2.01
C LEU A 361 9.85 14.33 -3.24
N LYS A 362 9.92 15.64 -3.46
CA LYS A 362 10.67 16.23 -4.60
C LYS A 362 12.17 15.92 -4.59
N GLY A 363 12.70 15.50 -3.43
CA GLY A 363 14.11 15.15 -3.24
C GLY A 363 14.43 13.67 -3.48
N LEU A 364 13.48 12.85 -3.93
CA LEU A 364 13.72 11.46 -4.30
C LEU A 364 14.82 11.36 -5.37
N PRO A 365 15.74 10.40 -5.27
CA PRO A 365 16.81 10.20 -6.26
C PRO A 365 16.29 9.97 -7.68
N GLN A 366 15.20 9.21 -7.83
CA GLN A 366 14.48 9.02 -9.07
C GLN A 366 12.99 9.36 -8.87
N ARG A 367 12.32 9.85 -9.92
CA ARG A 367 10.88 10.08 -9.85
C ARG A 367 10.15 8.75 -10.07
N PRO A 368 9.48 8.18 -9.07
CA PRO A 368 8.76 6.92 -9.23
C PRO A 368 7.53 7.08 -10.14
N ASN A 369 7.10 5.99 -10.75
CA ASN A 369 5.73 5.82 -11.19
C ASN A 369 4.95 5.23 -10.03
N TRP A 370 4.27 6.06 -9.26
CA TRP A 370 3.50 5.68 -8.08
C TRP A 370 2.02 5.80 -8.39
N VAL A 371 1.25 4.72 -8.28
CA VAL A 371 -0.16 4.65 -8.75
C VAL A 371 -1.16 4.17 -7.71
N ASP A 372 -0.73 3.43 -6.66
CA ASP A 372 -1.63 3.00 -5.58
C ASP A 372 -1.00 3.11 -4.19
N GLY A 373 -1.79 2.95 -3.14
CA GLY A 373 -1.30 3.05 -1.76
C GLY A 373 -0.63 1.77 -1.24
N CYS A 374 -0.94 0.62 -1.80
CA CYS A 374 -0.61 -0.69 -1.22
C CYS A 374 0.48 -1.46 -1.97
N GLY A 375 0.71 -1.15 -3.25
CA GLY A 375 1.64 -1.87 -4.12
C GLY A 375 1.04 -3.14 -4.73
N LEU A 376 -0.27 -3.23 -4.87
CA LEU A 376 -0.95 -4.29 -5.60
C LEU A 376 -0.79 -4.06 -7.11
N SER A 377 -0.74 -2.81 -7.53
CA SER A 377 -0.53 -2.43 -8.93
C SER A 377 0.86 -2.82 -9.41
N ARG A 378 0.91 -3.54 -10.55
CA ARG A 378 2.18 -3.79 -11.25
C ARG A 378 2.68 -2.59 -12.05
N ASN A 379 1.91 -1.51 -12.09
CA ASN A 379 2.32 -0.24 -12.69
C ASN A 379 3.17 0.61 -11.74
N ASP A 380 3.21 0.28 -10.44
CA ASP A 380 4.14 0.89 -9.50
C ASP A 380 5.59 0.59 -9.88
N LEU A 381 6.40 1.63 -10.01
CA LEU A 381 7.83 1.51 -10.33
C LEU A 381 8.65 2.43 -9.42
N PHE A 382 9.49 1.83 -8.59
CA PHE A 382 10.39 2.53 -7.66
C PHE A 382 11.79 1.97 -7.75
N THR A 383 12.76 2.74 -7.27
CA THR A 383 14.15 2.28 -7.19
C THR A 383 14.54 1.92 -5.76
N PRO A 384 15.53 1.03 -5.54
CA PRO A 384 16.07 0.80 -4.19
C PRO A 384 16.57 2.08 -3.50
N GLN A 385 17.10 3.03 -4.26
CA GLN A 385 17.57 4.33 -3.74
C GLN A 385 16.41 5.18 -3.24
N ASP A 386 15.23 5.14 -3.88
CA ASP A 386 14.03 5.87 -3.43
C ASP A 386 13.59 5.38 -2.04
N PHE A 387 13.59 4.05 -1.82
CA PHE A 387 13.25 3.48 -0.52
C PHE A 387 14.26 3.85 0.57
N VAL A 388 15.55 3.82 0.28
CA VAL A 388 16.58 4.23 1.23
C VAL A 388 16.46 5.72 1.57
N TRP A 389 16.23 6.57 0.58
CA TRP A 389 16.00 8.00 0.80
C TRP A 389 14.75 8.25 1.66
N LEU A 390 13.66 7.51 1.38
CA LEU A 390 12.43 7.62 2.14
C LEU A 390 12.62 7.17 3.60
N LEU A 391 13.31 6.04 3.83
CA LEU A 391 13.62 5.54 5.17
C LEU A 391 14.46 6.54 5.96
N ASP A 392 15.45 7.18 5.32
CA ASP A 392 16.25 8.23 5.94
C ASP A 392 15.40 9.46 6.32
N THR A 393 14.48 9.84 5.43
CA THR A 393 13.52 10.92 5.67
C THR A 393 12.56 10.58 6.82
N LEU A 394 12.02 9.36 6.85
CA LEU A 394 11.11 8.90 7.91
C LEU A 394 11.78 8.93 9.28
N GLN A 395 13.01 8.40 9.42
CA GLN A 395 13.71 8.41 10.71
C GLN A 395 14.09 9.82 11.16
N LYS A 396 14.46 10.70 10.25
CA LYS A 396 14.81 12.11 10.56
C LYS A 396 13.59 12.92 10.97
N LYS A 397 12.46 12.72 10.29
CA LYS A 397 11.22 13.50 10.52
C LYS A 397 10.44 12.99 11.73
N PHE A 398 10.35 11.67 11.93
CA PHE A 398 9.44 11.07 12.91
C PHE A 398 10.15 10.26 14.01
N GLY A 399 11.45 10.09 13.90
CA GLY A 399 12.29 9.39 14.87
C GLY A 399 12.36 7.86 14.64
N LEU A 400 13.57 7.31 14.77
CA LEU A 400 13.82 5.88 14.61
C LEU A 400 13.02 5.02 15.61
N GLY A 401 12.80 5.54 16.84
CA GLY A 401 12.01 4.83 17.86
C GLY A 401 10.59 4.54 17.40
N ARG A 402 9.92 5.52 16.81
CA ARG A 402 8.56 5.35 16.25
C ARG A 402 8.57 4.37 15.07
N MET A 403 9.56 4.46 14.18
CA MET A 403 9.69 3.52 13.07
C MET A 403 9.84 2.07 13.54
N LYS A 404 10.63 1.82 14.59
CA LYS A 404 10.77 0.50 15.22
C LYS A 404 9.47 -0.02 15.84
N GLY A 405 8.61 0.87 16.34
CA GLY A 405 7.29 0.51 16.89
C GLY A 405 6.26 0.12 15.81
N ILE A 406 6.42 0.68 14.61
CA ILE A 406 5.48 0.50 13.50
C ILE A 406 5.89 -0.67 12.58
N LEU A 407 7.18 -0.85 12.30
CA LEU A 407 7.66 -1.89 11.39
C LEU A 407 7.85 -3.23 12.09
N PRO A 408 7.55 -4.37 11.43
CA PRO A 408 7.85 -5.68 11.96
C PRO A 408 9.36 -5.89 12.10
N THR A 409 9.74 -6.64 13.14
CA THR A 409 11.09 -7.15 13.34
C THR A 409 11.14 -8.65 13.07
N GLY A 410 12.33 -9.23 13.05
CA GLY A 410 12.50 -10.67 12.86
C GLY A 410 11.64 -11.49 13.81
N GLY A 411 11.00 -12.54 13.30
CA GLY A 411 10.07 -13.38 14.04
C GLY A 411 8.67 -12.77 14.30
N THR A 412 8.35 -11.60 13.69
CA THR A 412 7.03 -10.95 13.89
C THR A 412 6.38 -10.52 12.58
N GLY A 413 5.07 -10.38 12.55
CA GLY A 413 4.30 -9.93 11.39
C GLY A 413 4.68 -10.68 10.12
N THR A 414 4.90 -9.99 9.02
CA THR A 414 5.33 -10.61 7.75
C THR A 414 6.74 -11.20 7.79
N LEU A 415 7.52 -10.97 8.86
CA LEU A 415 8.82 -11.58 9.14
C LEU A 415 8.75 -12.76 10.12
N ALA A 416 7.56 -13.25 10.49
CA ALA A 416 7.35 -14.28 11.51
C ALA A 416 8.18 -15.55 11.30
N SER A 417 8.43 -15.93 10.04
CA SER A 417 9.23 -17.11 9.67
C SER A 417 10.67 -16.80 9.31
N TYR A 418 11.08 -15.52 9.31
CA TYR A 418 12.36 -15.04 8.81
C TYR A 418 13.05 -14.13 9.84
N TYR A 419 14.36 -13.95 9.71
CA TYR A 419 15.18 -13.01 10.51
C TYR A 419 15.05 -13.19 12.03
N LYS A 420 14.74 -14.40 12.50
CA LYS A 420 14.52 -14.67 13.94
C LYS A 420 15.76 -14.39 14.78
N GLU A 421 16.94 -14.66 14.24
CA GLU A 421 18.23 -14.38 14.88
C GLU A 421 18.57 -12.88 14.90
N ASP A 422 17.91 -12.10 14.04
CA ASP A 422 18.07 -10.65 13.92
C ASP A 422 16.91 -9.87 14.56
N ALA A 423 16.09 -10.55 15.41
CA ALA A 423 14.99 -9.94 16.13
C ALA A 423 15.46 -8.75 16.97
N GLY A 424 14.77 -7.61 16.84
CA GLY A 424 15.14 -6.35 17.51
C GLY A 424 16.29 -5.58 16.85
N PHE A 425 16.89 -6.12 15.77
CA PHE A 425 17.96 -5.47 15.00
C PHE A 425 17.60 -5.16 13.56
N ILE A 426 16.69 -5.92 12.97
CA ILE A 426 16.04 -5.60 11.69
C ILE A 426 14.62 -5.09 11.94
N PHE A 427 14.23 -4.03 11.22
CA PHE A 427 12.87 -3.47 11.20
C PHE A 427 12.54 -3.14 9.75
N ALA A 428 11.70 -3.94 9.09
CA ALA A 428 11.57 -3.84 7.65
C ALA A 428 10.15 -4.15 7.14
N LYS A 429 9.81 -3.54 6.01
CA LYS A 429 8.61 -3.86 5.23
C LYS A 429 8.94 -4.86 4.14
N THR A 430 8.17 -5.94 4.07
CA THR A 430 8.22 -6.92 2.97
C THR A 430 7.32 -6.50 1.82
N GLY A 431 7.63 -6.99 0.62
CA GLY A 431 6.75 -6.93 -0.55
C GLY A 431 6.76 -8.26 -1.30
N SER A 432 5.60 -8.70 -1.78
CA SER A 432 5.48 -9.95 -2.53
C SER A 432 4.31 -9.87 -3.52
N LEU A 433 4.62 -10.20 -4.77
CA LEU A 433 3.66 -10.55 -5.81
C LEU A 433 4.22 -11.78 -6.55
N SER A 434 3.47 -12.33 -7.48
CA SER A 434 3.98 -13.40 -8.34
C SER A 434 5.23 -12.92 -9.10
N GLY A 435 6.38 -13.57 -8.86
CA GLY A 435 7.67 -13.19 -9.43
C GLY A 435 8.32 -11.94 -8.83
N VAL A 436 7.81 -11.40 -7.71
CA VAL A 436 8.33 -10.21 -7.03
C VAL A 436 8.61 -10.49 -5.57
N ALA A 437 9.80 -10.13 -5.09
CA ALA A 437 10.17 -10.13 -3.68
C ALA A 437 10.88 -8.81 -3.34
N ALA A 438 10.45 -8.16 -2.28
CA ALA A 438 10.99 -6.88 -1.85
C ALA A 438 11.16 -6.84 -0.33
N LEU A 439 12.19 -6.13 0.12
CA LEU A 439 12.43 -5.87 1.54
C LEU A 439 13.18 -4.53 1.68
N SER A 440 12.62 -3.61 2.44
CA SER A 440 13.26 -2.32 2.73
C SER A 440 13.09 -1.95 4.19
N GLY A 441 14.15 -1.43 4.82
CA GLY A 441 14.09 -1.13 6.24
C GLY A 441 15.40 -0.67 6.88
N TYR A 442 15.42 -0.81 8.19
CA TYR A 442 16.49 -0.44 9.10
C TYR A 442 17.20 -1.68 9.62
N LEU A 443 18.51 -1.65 9.64
CA LEU A 443 19.36 -2.71 10.18
C LEU A 443 20.34 -2.14 11.21
N ILE A 444 20.33 -2.67 12.43
CA ILE A 444 21.33 -2.36 13.44
C ILE A 444 22.40 -3.47 13.40
N THR A 445 23.61 -3.10 13.05
CA THR A 445 24.72 -4.05 12.91
C THR A 445 25.20 -4.56 14.28
N LYS A 446 26.03 -5.62 14.30
CA LYS A 446 26.66 -6.11 15.55
C LYS A 446 27.55 -5.07 16.21
N LYS A 447 28.05 -4.10 15.46
CA LYS A 447 28.85 -2.98 15.98
C LYS A 447 28.00 -1.79 16.45
N GLY A 448 26.66 -1.91 16.39
CA GLY A 448 25.72 -0.87 16.79
C GLY A 448 25.49 0.22 15.75
N HIS A 449 25.96 0.05 14.52
CA HIS A 449 25.76 1.03 13.44
C HIS A 449 24.37 0.84 12.83
N LEU A 450 23.69 1.94 12.57
CA LEU A 450 22.46 1.95 11.80
C LEU A 450 22.77 1.96 10.31
N LEU A 451 22.18 1.02 9.58
CA LEU A 451 22.16 1.00 8.12
C LEU A 451 20.73 1.00 7.61
N LEU A 452 20.50 1.64 6.48
CA LEU A 452 19.25 1.63 5.73
C LEU A 452 19.45 0.76 4.50
N PHE A 453 18.47 -0.09 4.19
CA PHE A 453 18.62 -0.97 3.05
C PHE A 453 17.32 -1.14 2.27
N SER A 454 17.46 -1.44 0.98
CA SER A 454 16.37 -1.87 0.10
C SER A 454 16.89 -2.95 -0.84
N ILE A 455 16.17 -4.06 -0.91
CA ILE A 455 16.41 -5.17 -1.83
C ILE A 455 15.12 -5.40 -2.62
N LEU A 456 15.18 -5.22 -3.94
CA LEU A 456 14.06 -5.42 -4.85
C LEU A 456 14.44 -6.48 -5.87
N ILE A 457 13.65 -7.53 -5.99
CA ILE A 457 13.89 -8.65 -6.91
C ILE A 457 12.63 -8.87 -7.73
N ASN A 458 12.74 -8.73 -9.04
CA ASN A 458 11.65 -8.93 -9.98
C ASN A 458 11.97 -10.05 -10.97
N ASN A 459 10.91 -10.71 -11.46
CA ASN A 459 10.97 -11.75 -12.48
C ASN A 459 11.80 -12.98 -12.06
N TYR A 460 11.84 -13.27 -10.76
CA TYR A 460 12.46 -14.51 -10.29
C TYR A 460 11.61 -15.73 -10.65
N THR A 461 12.27 -16.86 -10.79
CA THR A 461 11.63 -18.16 -11.02
C THR A 461 11.78 -19.08 -9.80
N GLY A 462 10.84 -20.01 -9.63
CA GLY A 462 10.88 -20.96 -8.52
C GLY A 462 10.17 -20.45 -7.25
N SER A 463 10.64 -20.92 -6.08
CA SER A 463 9.98 -20.68 -4.80
C SER A 463 10.28 -19.29 -4.22
N GLY A 464 9.25 -18.48 -3.98
CA GLY A 464 9.39 -17.21 -3.26
C GLY A 464 9.97 -17.37 -1.83
N GLY A 465 9.74 -18.52 -1.19
CA GLY A 465 10.36 -18.85 0.09
C GLY A 465 11.86 -18.97 0.01
N GLY A 466 12.37 -19.58 -1.07
CA GLY A 466 13.82 -19.69 -1.35
C GLY A 466 14.46 -18.31 -1.52
N VAL A 467 13.86 -17.46 -2.34
CA VAL A 467 14.35 -16.08 -2.56
C VAL A 467 14.39 -15.28 -1.24
N ARG A 468 13.36 -15.37 -0.40
CA ARG A 468 13.36 -14.69 0.92
C ARG A 468 14.46 -15.22 1.84
N ARG A 469 14.78 -16.52 1.81
CA ARG A 469 15.92 -17.07 2.58
C ARG A 469 17.26 -16.54 2.10
N GLN A 470 17.44 -16.35 0.80
CA GLN A 470 18.66 -15.75 0.24
C GLN A 470 18.79 -14.27 0.66
N MET A 471 17.68 -13.52 0.65
CA MET A 471 17.64 -12.14 1.18
C MET A 471 17.97 -12.11 2.67
N GLU A 472 17.45 -13.05 3.47
CA GLU A 472 17.73 -13.20 4.89
C GLU A 472 19.23 -13.44 5.14
N GLN A 473 19.84 -14.38 4.41
CA GLN A 473 21.28 -14.66 4.51
C GLN A 473 22.12 -13.42 4.19
N TRP A 474 21.74 -12.67 3.16
CA TRP A 474 22.43 -11.44 2.78
C TRP A 474 22.36 -10.37 3.87
N VAL A 475 21.18 -10.10 4.42
CA VAL A 475 20.99 -9.11 5.48
C VAL A 475 21.70 -9.52 6.77
N HIS A 476 21.65 -10.80 7.12
CA HIS A 476 22.36 -11.35 8.27
C HIS A 476 23.88 -11.15 8.13
N HIS A 477 24.44 -11.46 6.96
CA HIS A 477 25.87 -11.22 6.67
C HIS A 477 26.24 -9.74 6.81
N VAL A 478 25.43 -8.84 6.26
CA VAL A 478 25.66 -7.38 6.39
C VAL A 478 25.67 -6.98 7.88
N ARG A 479 24.74 -7.51 8.68
CA ARG A 479 24.70 -7.24 10.13
C ARG A 479 25.99 -7.68 10.83
N ASP A 480 26.55 -8.79 10.42
CA ASP A 480 27.74 -9.39 11.06
C ASP A 480 29.02 -8.65 10.71
N VAL A 481 29.16 -8.22 9.46
CA VAL A 481 30.41 -7.63 8.93
C VAL A 481 30.53 -6.15 9.27
N TYR A 482 29.46 -5.40 9.26
CA TYR A 482 29.43 -3.94 9.45
C TYR A 482 29.10 -3.55 10.87
#